data_ccd8198818b70ddd4aab4491c968c2e1
#
_entry.id   ccd8198818b70ddd4aab4491c968c2e1
#
_cell.length_a   1.000
_cell.length_b   1.000
_cell.length_c   1.000
_cell.angle_alpha   90.00
_cell.angle_beta   90.00
_cell.angle_gamma   90.00
#
_symmetry.space_group_name_H-M   'P 1'
#
loop_
_entity.id
_entity.type
_entity.pdbx_description
1 polymer ?
#
loop_
_entity_poly.entity_id
_entity_poly.type
_entity_poly.pdbx_seq_one_letter_code
_entity_poly.pdbx_strand_id
1 'polypeptide(L)'
;MSWTVWQRSYKGPYFPFPINYVVLTSQPDGRWRAMVSGMDIEPLHPDFGARVTGVDLGAPLDGRSLSAVRRAIDDYSFLCFPDQALDDDSQLAFTRRIGEPEVDHVRFGRDGVVEYLSTIGNIEDDGSRRGNDHELTKYFTGNNMWHSDSSFRDVPTFVTITHAHEVPDQGGETEFVSARAAYGRLPEGPRHEIDPLIVIHDYVYSRSRVAPVKQSHADSLPPVEQKLVRTNPATGARNYYVGSHARCVVGWNEADSRALLDDLLAGATRREDIYSHRWRRGDLVIWDNRCLLHRGRLYDADRYRRRMRQTRIRGAGSTLQE
;
A
#
# COMPACT_ATOMS: atom_id res chain seq x y z
N MET A 1 17.43 -32.47 -12.91
CA MET A 1 17.21 -31.34 -11.97
C MET A 1 18.47 -31.18 -11.16
N SER A 2 19.28 -30.17 -11.46
CA SER A 2 20.51 -29.91 -10.71
C SER A 2 20.23 -28.84 -9.65
N TRP A 3 20.47 -29.18 -8.40
CA TRP A 3 20.39 -28.26 -7.26
C TRP A 3 21.72 -27.54 -7.14
N THR A 4 21.74 -26.25 -7.30
CA THR A 4 22.94 -25.45 -7.04
C THR A 4 22.64 -24.48 -5.90
N VAL A 5 23.21 -24.74 -4.72
CA VAL A 5 23.18 -23.80 -3.59
C VAL A 5 24.31 -22.80 -3.82
N TRP A 6 23.96 -21.55 -4.10
CA TRP A 6 24.93 -20.45 -4.22
C TRP A 6 24.94 -19.60 -2.95
N GLN A 7 26.03 -19.71 -2.19
CA GLN A 7 26.42 -18.72 -1.18
C GLN A 7 27.29 -17.65 -1.86
N ARG A 8 26.69 -16.74 -2.62
CA ARG A 8 27.36 -15.53 -3.11
C ARG A 8 26.34 -14.42 -3.29
N SER A 9 26.72 -13.22 -2.83
CA SER A 9 26.02 -11.96 -3.08
C SER A 9 25.87 -11.74 -4.61
N TYR A 10 24.68 -12.02 -5.12
CA TYR A 10 24.33 -11.73 -6.50
C TYR A 10 23.85 -10.29 -6.60
N LYS A 11 24.60 -9.44 -7.32
CA LYS A 11 24.21 -8.09 -7.72
C LYS A 11 23.73 -8.14 -9.17
N GLY A 12 22.53 -8.65 -9.41
CA GLY A 12 21.89 -8.56 -10.71
C GLY A 12 20.87 -7.41 -10.71
N PRO A 13 20.44 -6.92 -11.89
CA PRO A 13 19.48 -5.82 -12.00
C PRO A 13 18.11 -6.12 -11.38
N TYR A 14 17.81 -7.38 -11.05
CA TYR A 14 16.52 -7.83 -10.51
C TYR A 14 16.54 -8.18 -9.01
N PHE A 15 17.71 -8.18 -8.34
CA PHE A 15 17.83 -8.46 -6.91
C PHE A 15 18.87 -7.54 -6.29
N PRO A 16 18.49 -6.35 -5.84
CA PRO A 16 19.44 -5.35 -5.32
C PRO A 16 20.02 -5.68 -3.94
N PHE A 17 19.66 -6.79 -3.28
CA PHE A 17 20.05 -7.09 -1.89
C PHE A 17 20.67 -8.47 -1.70
N PRO A 18 21.60 -8.64 -0.72
CA PRO A 18 22.20 -9.93 -0.39
C PRO A 18 21.16 -10.85 0.26
N ILE A 19 20.79 -11.90 -0.43
CA ILE A 19 19.82 -12.90 0.02
C ILE A 19 20.57 -14.03 0.71
N ASN A 20 20.51 -14.10 2.04
CA ASN A 20 20.91 -15.27 2.79
C ASN A 20 19.71 -16.24 2.87
N TYR A 21 19.87 -17.46 2.34
CA TYR A 21 18.87 -18.54 2.31
C TYR A 21 17.76 -18.45 1.24
N VAL A 22 18.14 -18.18 0.00
CA VAL A 22 17.22 -18.28 -1.14
C VAL A 22 17.70 -19.38 -2.07
N VAL A 23 16.83 -20.30 -2.39
CA VAL A 23 17.04 -21.23 -3.51
C VAL A 23 16.49 -20.54 -4.76
N LEU A 24 17.38 -20.12 -5.64
CA LEU A 24 16.99 -19.59 -6.94
C LEU A 24 16.79 -20.77 -7.92
N THR A 25 15.61 -20.85 -8.51
CA THR A 25 15.35 -21.79 -9.60
C THR A 25 15.11 -21.03 -10.89
N SER A 26 15.86 -21.37 -11.95
CA SER A 26 15.57 -20.84 -13.28
C SER A 26 14.37 -21.60 -13.87
N GLN A 27 13.40 -20.88 -14.40
CA GLN A 27 12.28 -21.43 -15.13
C GLN A 27 12.62 -21.61 -16.62
N PRO A 28 11.91 -22.46 -17.36
CA PRO A 28 12.15 -22.64 -18.80
C PRO A 28 11.96 -21.35 -19.64
N ASP A 29 11.24 -20.37 -19.11
CA ASP A 29 11.00 -19.05 -19.71
C ASP A 29 12.05 -17.99 -19.33
N GLY A 30 13.14 -18.41 -18.67
CA GLY A 30 14.26 -17.54 -18.26
C GLY A 30 13.99 -16.68 -17.01
N ARG A 31 12.82 -16.82 -16.37
CA ARG A 31 12.51 -16.13 -15.11
C ARG A 31 13.12 -16.86 -13.92
N TRP A 32 13.47 -16.09 -12.89
CA TRP A 32 13.99 -16.63 -11.65
C TRP A 32 12.91 -16.62 -10.58
N ARG A 33 12.75 -17.72 -9.87
CA ARG A 33 11.92 -17.83 -8.68
C ARG A 33 12.78 -18.00 -7.44
N ALA A 34 12.37 -17.32 -6.37
CA ALA A 34 13.01 -17.43 -5.08
C ALA A 34 12.13 -18.27 -4.14
N MET A 35 12.68 -19.34 -3.58
CA MET A 35 12.01 -20.12 -2.52
C MET A 35 12.57 -19.71 -1.16
N VAL A 36 11.70 -19.21 -0.28
CA VAL A 36 12.03 -18.81 1.09
C VAL A 36 11.05 -19.47 2.05
N SER A 37 11.52 -20.31 2.96
CA SER A 37 10.67 -20.98 3.95
C SER A 37 9.43 -21.69 3.37
N GLY A 38 9.57 -22.34 2.21
CA GLY A 38 8.48 -23.02 1.52
C GLY A 38 7.59 -22.11 0.65
N MET A 39 7.75 -20.80 0.74
CA MET A 39 7.08 -19.84 -0.13
C MET A 39 7.82 -19.69 -1.45
N ASP A 40 7.07 -19.65 -2.53
CA ASP A 40 7.56 -19.34 -3.88
C ASP A 40 7.24 -17.87 -4.18
N ILE A 41 8.28 -17.08 -4.50
CA ILE A 41 8.17 -15.63 -4.70
C ILE A 41 8.50 -15.32 -6.16
N GLU A 42 7.52 -14.80 -6.90
CA GLU A 42 7.62 -14.41 -8.30
C GLU A 42 7.44 -12.88 -8.43
N PRO A 43 8.45 -12.14 -8.96
CA PRO A 43 8.30 -10.72 -9.23
C PRO A 43 7.16 -10.42 -10.21
N LEU A 44 6.41 -9.36 -9.95
CA LEU A 44 5.27 -8.91 -10.77
C LEU A 44 5.59 -7.68 -11.63
N HIS A 45 6.54 -6.85 -11.17
CA HIS A 45 6.94 -5.61 -11.84
C HIS A 45 8.46 -5.40 -11.68
N PRO A 46 9.16 -4.72 -12.61
CA PRO A 46 10.60 -4.48 -12.52
C PRO A 46 11.04 -3.75 -11.25
N ASP A 47 10.25 -2.79 -10.75
CA ASP A 47 10.62 -1.92 -9.66
C ASP A 47 10.09 -2.39 -8.29
N PHE A 48 9.02 -3.20 -8.26
CA PHE A 48 8.37 -3.63 -7.03
C PHE A 48 7.35 -4.74 -7.30
N GLY A 49 6.84 -5.34 -6.21
CA GLY A 49 5.73 -6.28 -6.26
C GLY A 49 6.14 -7.72 -6.55
N ALA A 50 5.55 -8.61 -5.76
CA ALA A 50 5.71 -10.05 -5.94
C ALA A 50 4.39 -10.81 -5.72
N ARG A 51 4.23 -11.91 -6.44
CA ARG A 51 3.26 -12.97 -6.13
C ARG A 51 3.92 -13.97 -5.21
N VAL A 52 3.23 -14.33 -4.13
CA VAL A 52 3.72 -15.30 -3.14
C VAL A 52 2.75 -16.47 -3.06
N THR A 53 3.24 -17.67 -3.27
CA THR A 53 2.47 -18.92 -3.17
C THR A 53 3.13 -19.90 -2.21
N GLY A 54 2.45 -21.02 -1.89
CA GLY A 54 2.97 -22.02 -0.97
C GLY A 54 2.83 -21.69 0.50
N VAL A 55 1.96 -20.73 0.84
CA VAL A 55 1.65 -20.35 2.23
C VAL A 55 0.16 -20.14 2.41
N ASP A 56 -0.37 -20.59 3.53
CA ASP A 56 -1.73 -20.32 4.00
C ASP A 56 -1.67 -19.29 5.13
N LEU A 57 -2.18 -18.08 4.86
CA LEU A 57 -2.19 -16.97 5.83
C LEU A 57 -3.34 -17.07 6.84
N GLY A 58 -4.33 -17.93 6.60
CA GLY A 58 -5.39 -18.26 7.54
C GLY A 58 -4.89 -19.14 8.69
N ALA A 59 -3.80 -19.88 8.47
CA ALA A 59 -3.14 -20.69 9.48
C ALA A 59 -2.04 -19.92 10.25
N PRO A 60 -1.72 -20.32 11.50
CA PRO A 60 -0.59 -19.74 12.22
C PRO A 60 0.74 -20.01 11.50
N LEU A 61 1.41 -18.96 11.04
CA LEU A 61 2.74 -19.05 10.47
C LEU A 61 3.79 -19.32 11.55
N ASP A 62 4.82 -20.11 11.24
CA ASP A 62 6.00 -20.21 12.10
C ASP A 62 6.85 -18.92 12.06
N GLY A 63 7.81 -18.79 12.95
CA GLY A 63 8.65 -17.59 13.05
C GLY A 63 9.50 -17.33 11.80
N ARG A 64 9.90 -18.38 11.06
CA ARG A 64 10.70 -18.23 9.82
C ARG A 64 9.82 -17.70 8.70
N SER A 65 8.64 -18.27 8.51
CA SER A 65 7.67 -17.85 7.51
C SER A 65 7.22 -16.41 7.76
N LEU A 66 6.92 -16.05 9.01
CA LEU A 66 6.56 -14.69 9.37
C LEU A 66 7.70 -13.68 9.09
N SER A 67 8.94 -14.04 9.43
CA SER A 67 10.11 -13.21 9.14
C SER A 67 10.34 -13.06 7.64
N ALA A 68 10.08 -14.12 6.85
CA ALA A 68 10.19 -14.08 5.40
C ALA A 68 9.12 -13.16 4.77
N VAL A 69 7.86 -13.20 5.25
CA VAL A 69 6.82 -12.26 4.81
C VAL A 69 7.21 -10.82 5.13
N ARG A 70 7.68 -10.52 6.35
CA ARG A 70 8.13 -9.17 6.73
C ARG A 70 9.27 -8.67 5.84
N ARG A 71 10.26 -9.52 5.57
CA ARG A 71 11.35 -9.18 4.65
C ARG A 71 10.85 -8.95 3.24
N ALA A 72 9.94 -9.79 2.74
CA ALA A 72 9.36 -9.62 1.42
C ALA A 72 8.58 -8.28 1.29
N ILE A 73 7.95 -7.79 2.38
CA ILE A 73 7.34 -6.43 2.40
C ILE A 73 8.41 -5.37 2.18
N ASP A 74 9.55 -5.44 2.89
CA ASP A 74 10.64 -4.47 2.73
C ASP A 74 11.28 -4.51 1.34
N ASP A 75 11.46 -5.72 0.78
CA ASP A 75 12.12 -5.93 -0.51
C ASP A 75 11.21 -5.56 -1.69
N TYR A 76 9.97 -6.05 -1.68
CA TYR A 76 9.04 -5.93 -2.81
C TYR A 76 7.96 -4.86 -2.64
N SER A 77 7.68 -4.42 -1.43
CA SER A 77 6.68 -3.40 -1.07
C SER A 77 5.22 -3.73 -1.41
N PHE A 78 4.96 -4.59 -2.37
CA PHE A 78 3.64 -5.14 -2.74
C PHE A 78 3.73 -6.66 -2.79
N LEU A 79 2.84 -7.34 -2.08
CA LEU A 79 2.75 -8.80 -2.10
C LEU A 79 1.32 -9.23 -2.40
N CYS A 80 1.15 -10.14 -3.37
CA CYS A 80 -0.12 -10.77 -3.67
C CYS A 80 -0.05 -12.26 -3.30
N PHE A 81 -0.90 -12.68 -2.39
CA PHE A 81 -1.10 -14.07 -1.99
C PHE A 81 -2.43 -14.53 -2.58
N PRO A 82 -2.43 -15.30 -3.68
CA PRO A 82 -3.66 -15.78 -4.30
C PRO A 82 -4.31 -16.90 -3.47
N ASP A 83 -5.61 -17.14 -3.73
CA ASP A 83 -6.38 -18.29 -3.24
C ASP A 83 -6.38 -18.44 -1.70
N GLN A 84 -6.34 -17.33 -0.97
CA GLN A 84 -6.42 -17.34 0.49
C GLN A 84 -7.87 -17.44 0.96
N ALA A 85 -8.12 -18.26 2.00
CA ALA A 85 -9.42 -18.44 2.61
C ALA A 85 -9.42 -17.92 4.04
N LEU A 86 -9.60 -16.60 4.21
CA LEU A 86 -9.66 -15.96 5.51
C LEU A 86 -11.05 -15.41 5.79
N ASP A 87 -11.48 -15.55 7.04
CA ASP A 87 -12.53 -14.75 7.65
C ASP A 87 -11.94 -13.51 8.36
N ASP A 88 -12.79 -12.71 8.98
CA ASP A 88 -12.38 -11.50 9.68
C ASP A 88 -11.43 -11.77 10.84
N ASP A 89 -11.66 -12.85 11.60
CA ASP A 89 -10.87 -13.22 12.77
C ASP A 89 -9.46 -13.69 12.37
N SER A 90 -9.35 -14.55 11.38
CA SER A 90 -8.07 -15.05 10.85
C SER A 90 -7.28 -13.94 10.16
N GLN A 91 -7.94 -13.04 9.41
CA GLN A 91 -7.27 -11.87 8.85
C GLN A 91 -6.73 -10.94 9.93
N LEU A 92 -7.51 -10.66 10.98
CA LEU A 92 -7.07 -9.84 12.10
C LEU A 92 -5.96 -10.51 12.92
N ALA A 93 -6.04 -11.83 13.11
CA ALA A 93 -4.98 -12.61 13.76
C ALA A 93 -3.66 -12.54 12.98
N PHE A 94 -3.71 -12.70 11.65
CA PHE A 94 -2.54 -12.51 10.79
C PHE A 94 -1.99 -11.08 10.88
N THR A 95 -2.86 -10.07 10.81
CA THR A 95 -2.47 -8.66 10.93
C THR A 95 -1.70 -8.38 12.21
N ARG A 96 -2.19 -8.86 13.37
CA ARG A 96 -1.53 -8.72 14.69
C ARG A 96 -0.15 -9.37 14.75
N ARG A 97 0.08 -10.39 13.96
CA ARG A 97 1.40 -11.03 13.87
C ARG A 97 2.39 -10.22 13.04
N ILE A 98 1.93 -9.47 12.05
CA ILE A 98 2.77 -8.55 11.26
C ILE A 98 3.08 -7.28 12.07
N GLY A 99 2.12 -6.72 12.81
CA GLY A 99 2.34 -5.54 13.64
C GLY A 99 1.09 -5.12 14.41
N GLU A 100 1.13 -3.92 15.00
CA GLU A 100 0.01 -3.35 15.74
C GLU A 100 -1.08 -2.89 14.77
N PRO A 101 -2.32 -3.42 14.86
CA PRO A 101 -3.41 -2.97 14.01
C PRO A 101 -3.75 -1.50 14.25
N GLU A 102 -3.92 -0.75 13.16
CA GLU A 102 -4.42 0.61 13.20
C GLU A 102 -5.94 0.62 13.35
N VAL A 103 -6.44 1.45 14.26
CA VAL A 103 -7.89 1.63 14.45
C VAL A 103 -8.46 2.36 13.23
N ASP A 104 -9.57 1.87 12.69
CA ASP A 104 -10.31 2.58 11.65
C ASP A 104 -10.92 3.86 12.24
N HIS A 105 -10.62 5.01 11.64
CA HIS A 105 -11.01 6.32 12.13
C HIS A 105 -12.22 6.90 11.40
N VAL A 106 -12.57 6.33 10.25
CA VAL A 106 -13.72 6.76 9.47
C VAL A 106 -14.87 5.79 9.72
N ARG A 107 -15.70 6.11 10.70
CA ARG A 107 -16.89 5.33 10.99
C ARG A 107 -18.12 6.08 10.56
N PHE A 108 -18.81 5.51 9.61
CA PHE A 108 -20.14 5.99 9.23
C PHE A 108 -21.18 5.31 10.14
N GLY A 109 -21.62 6.04 11.17
CA GLY A 109 -22.83 5.72 11.91
C GLY A 109 -22.70 4.80 13.13
N ARG A 110 -21.48 4.52 13.65
CA ARG A 110 -21.30 3.72 14.86
C ARG A 110 -20.35 4.38 15.86
N ASP A 111 -20.85 5.22 16.73
CA ASP A 111 -20.04 5.82 17.79
C ASP A 111 -19.63 4.77 18.84
N GLY A 112 -18.39 4.81 19.28
CA GLY A 112 -17.87 4.07 20.45
C GLY A 112 -17.39 2.63 20.21
N VAL A 113 -17.46 2.07 19.01
CA VAL A 113 -16.90 0.73 18.69
C VAL A 113 -15.50 0.86 18.12
N VAL A 114 -14.51 0.13 18.65
CA VAL A 114 -13.15 0.07 18.10
C VAL A 114 -13.11 -1.01 17.03
N GLU A 115 -12.93 -0.63 15.78
CA GLU A 115 -12.81 -1.57 14.67
C GLU A 115 -11.43 -1.49 14.05
N TYR A 116 -10.89 -2.65 13.71
CA TYR A 116 -9.62 -2.79 12.99
C TYR A 116 -9.83 -3.26 11.55
N LEU A 117 -11.06 -3.64 11.20
CA LEU A 117 -11.45 -4.13 9.89
C LEU A 117 -12.41 -3.15 9.22
N SER A 118 -12.07 -2.74 8.00
CA SER A 118 -12.91 -1.92 7.14
C SER A 118 -13.45 -2.72 5.97
N THR A 119 -14.67 -2.42 5.53
CA THR A 119 -15.19 -2.90 4.25
C THR A 119 -14.91 -1.86 3.15
N ILE A 120 -14.20 -2.28 2.12
CA ILE A 120 -13.94 -1.45 0.93
C ILE A 120 -14.75 -2.02 -0.24
N GLY A 121 -15.69 -1.24 -0.73
CA GLY A 121 -16.58 -1.64 -1.82
C GLY A 121 -17.98 -1.08 -1.64
N ASN A 122 -18.98 -1.78 -2.20
CA ASN A 122 -20.38 -1.34 -2.21
C ASN A 122 -21.35 -2.32 -1.52
N ILE A 123 -20.83 -3.27 -0.74
CA ILE A 123 -21.64 -4.23 0.00
C ILE A 123 -21.61 -3.88 1.48
N GLU A 124 -22.79 -3.74 2.08
CA GLU A 124 -22.98 -3.48 3.50
C GLU A 124 -22.88 -4.80 4.31
N ASP A 125 -22.84 -4.69 5.65
CA ASP A 125 -22.76 -5.83 6.54
C ASP A 125 -23.99 -6.74 6.46
N ASP A 126 -25.16 -6.18 6.15
CA ASP A 126 -26.40 -6.93 5.91
C ASP A 126 -26.47 -7.57 4.52
N GLY A 127 -25.44 -7.42 3.69
CA GLY A 127 -25.36 -7.93 2.33
C GLY A 127 -26.07 -7.07 1.27
N SER A 128 -26.67 -5.95 1.65
CA SER A 128 -27.28 -5.00 0.70
C SER A 128 -26.20 -4.32 -0.15
N ARG A 129 -26.58 -3.87 -1.34
CA ARG A 129 -25.67 -3.23 -2.29
C ARG A 129 -25.98 -1.73 -2.44
N ARG A 130 -24.97 -0.89 -2.32
CA ARG A 130 -25.01 0.52 -2.68
C ARG A 130 -24.74 0.70 -4.18
N GLY A 131 -25.56 1.49 -4.83
CA GLY A 131 -25.36 1.85 -6.24
C GLY A 131 -24.40 3.03 -6.43
N ASN A 132 -24.21 3.43 -7.70
CA ASN A 132 -23.34 4.53 -8.10
C ASN A 132 -23.74 5.88 -7.47
N ASP A 133 -25.04 6.12 -7.31
CA ASP A 133 -25.55 7.38 -6.78
C ASP A 133 -25.53 7.51 -5.25
N HIS A 134 -25.21 6.42 -4.55
CA HIS A 134 -25.16 6.43 -3.09
C HIS A 134 -24.05 7.35 -2.56
N GLU A 135 -24.34 8.13 -1.51
CA GLU A 135 -23.44 9.12 -0.91
C GLU A 135 -22.05 8.52 -0.56
N LEU A 136 -22.04 7.35 0.10
CA LEU A 136 -20.81 6.67 0.46
C LEU A 136 -20.03 6.16 -0.77
N THR A 137 -20.71 5.72 -1.82
CA THR A 137 -20.05 5.34 -3.06
C THR A 137 -19.33 6.54 -3.67
N LYS A 138 -19.99 7.69 -3.73
CA LYS A 138 -19.38 8.96 -4.17
C LYS A 138 -18.21 9.39 -3.28
N TYR A 139 -18.36 9.30 -1.97
CA TYR A 139 -17.29 9.63 -1.03
C TYR A 139 -16.04 8.75 -1.23
N PHE A 140 -16.23 7.46 -1.48
CA PHE A 140 -15.09 6.54 -1.72
C PHE A 140 -14.36 6.78 -3.06
N THR A 141 -14.91 7.59 -3.98
CA THR A 141 -14.17 7.99 -5.19
C THR A 141 -12.92 8.81 -4.86
N GLY A 142 -12.80 9.36 -3.65
CA GLY A 142 -11.55 9.95 -3.16
C GLY A 142 -10.36 8.97 -3.18
N ASN A 143 -10.61 7.68 -3.09
CA ASN A 143 -9.59 6.64 -3.20
C ASN A 143 -9.11 6.41 -4.65
N ASN A 144 -9.73 7.08 -5.64
CA ASN A 144 -9.29 7.06 -7.04
C ASN A 144 -8.18 8.09 -7.32
N MET A 145 -7.84 8.94 -6.35
CA MET A 145 -6.65 9.78 -6.39
C MET A 145 -5.45 8.98 -5.89
N TRP A 146 -4.27 9.23 -6.43
CA TRP A 146 -3.04 8.63 -5.94
C TRP A 146 -2.76 9.04 -4.49
N HIS A 147 -2.61 8.07 -3.59
CA HIS A 147 -2.40 8.29 -2.16
C HIS A 147 -1.63 7.14 -1.50
N SER A 148 -1.13 7.40 -0.30
CA SER A 148 -0.77 6.39 0.70
C SER A 148 -1.77 6.45 1.84
N ASP A 149 -2.14 5.30 2.41
CA ASP A 149 -3.12 5.24 3.49
C ASP A 149 -2.61 5.97 4.74
N SER A 150 -3.53 6.66 5.40
CA SER A 150 -3.33 7.37 6.67
C SER A 150 -2.10 8.30 6.73
N SER A 151 -1.60 8.77 5.58
CA SER A 151 -0.49 9.73 5.56
C SER A 151 -0.81 11.06 6.26
N PHE A 152 -2.09 11.33 6.48
CA PHE A 152 -2.64 12.46 7.22
C PHE A 152 -2.71 12.24 8.75
N ARG A 153 -2.12 11.17 9.28
CA ARG A 153 -1.96 10.92 10.72
C ARG A 153 -0.53 11.20 11.16
N ASP A 154 -0.35 11.63 12.39
CA ASP A 154 0.99 11.86 12.98
C ASP A 154 1.88 10.62 12.87
N VAL A 155 1.33 9.45 13.16
CA VAL A 155 1.96 8.16 12.87
C VAL A 155 1.22 7.52 11.72
N PRO A 156 1.76 7.56 10.48
CA PRO A 156 1.09 7.03 9.31
C PRO A 156 1.09 5.50 9.27
N THR A 157 0.22 4.94 8.45
CA THR A 157 0.14 3.48 8.22
C THR A 157 1.47 2.94 7.67
N PHE A 158 1.93 1.83 8.24
CA PHE A 158 3.04 1.03 7.71
C PHE A 158 2.58 0.23 6.50
N VAL A 159 1.74 -0.76 6.71
CA VAL A 159 1.18 -1.58 5.62
C VAL A 159 -0.33 -1.67 5.71
N THR A 160 -0.94 -1.86 4.56
CA THR A 160 -2.34 -2.23 4.43
C THR A 160 -2.44 -3.66 3.92
N ILE A 161 -3.38 -4.41 4.48
CA ILE A 161 -3.69 -5.80 4.14
C ILE A 161 -5.14 -5.86 3.68
N THR A 162 -5.38 -6.25 2.44
CA THR A 162 -6.73 -6.32 1.87
C THR A 162 -7.01 -7.72 1.33
N HIS A 163 -8.10 -8.32 1.78
CA HIS A 163 -8.58 -9.63 1.30
C HIS A 163 -9.84 -9.46 0.45
N ALA A 164 -9.87 -10.11 -0.71
CA ALA A 164 -10.93 -9.99 -1.70
C ALA A 164 -12.00 -11.07 -1.52
N HIS A 165 -13.20 -10.68 -1.10
CA HIS A 165 -14.35 -11.58 -0.94
C HIS A 165 -15.28 -11.59 -2.16
N GLU A 166 -15.63 -10.42 -2.67
CA GLU A 166 -16.42 -10.24 -3.89
C GLU A 166 -15.72 -9.21 -4.78
N VAL A 167 -15.57 -9.53 -6.05
CA VAL A 167 -14.85 -8.69 -7.01
C VAL A 167 -15.71 -8.46 -8.25
N PRO A 168 -15.69 -7.26 -8.86
CA PRO A 168 -16.38 -7.01 -10.10
C PRO A 168 -15.69 -7.74 -11.27
N ASP A 169 -16.48 -8.19 -12.24
CA ASP A 169 -15.93 -8.81 -13.46
C ASP A 169 -15.15 -7.80 -14.32
N GLN A 170 -15.53 -6.51 -14.25
CA GLN A 170 -14.92 -5.41 -15.01
C GLN A 170 -14.71 -4.18 -14.12
N GLY A 171 -13.53 -3.58 -14.21
CA GLY A 171 -13.15 -2.45 -13.40
C GLY A 171 -12.80 -2.84 -11.95
N GLY A 172 -12.62 -1.84 -11.09
CA GLY A 172 -12.32 -2.04 -9.67
C GLY A 172 -10.90 -2.52 -9.40
N GLU A 173 -10.00 -2.46 -10.38
CA GLU A 173 -8.58 -2.70 -10.19
C GLU A 173 -8.02 -1.71 -9.17
N THR A 174 -6.92 -2.09 -8.53
CA THR A 174 -6.11 -1.14 -7.76
C THR A 174 -4.77 -0.97 -8.47
N GLU A 175 -4.44 0.27 -8.79
CA GLU A 175 -3.17 0.64 -9.40
C GLU A 175 -2.17 1.04 -8.33
N PHE A 176 -0.91 0.66 -8.54
CA PHE A 176 0.21 0.93 -7.65
C PHE A 176 1.38 1.50 -8.42
N VAL A 177 2.16 2.38 -7.77
CA VAL A 177 3.45 2.88 -8.25
C VAL A 177 4.45 2.97 -7.10
N SER A 178 5.74 2.85 -7.41
CA SER A 178 6.81 2.95 -6.42
C SER A 178 7.41 4.35 -6.37
N ALA A 179 7.10 5.11 -5.32
CA ALA A 179 7.77 6.38 -5.04
C ALA A 179 9.27 6.18 -4.72
N ARG A 180 9.66 4.97 -4.26
CA ARG A 180 11.06 4.57 -4.08
C ARG A 180 11.80 4.51 -5.42
N ALA A 181 11.23 3.82 -6.41
CA ALA A 181 11.82 3.76 -7.75
C ALA A 181 11.86 5.15 -8.41
N ALA A 182 10.79 5.93 -8.25
CA ALA A 182 10.72 7.28 -8.77
C ALA A 182 11.77 8.21 -8.13
N TYR A 183 11.97 8.16 -6.79
CA TYR A 183 13.07 8.85 -6.11
C TYR A 183 14.44 8.41 -6.66
N GLY A 184 14.62 7.10 -6.88
CA GLY A 184 15.85 6.55 -7.47
C GLY A 184 16.18 7.09 -8.86
N ARG A 185 15.17 7.52 -9.62
CA ARG A 185 15.33 8.11 -10.96
C ARG A 185 15.64 9.61 -10.95
N LEU A 186 15.42 10.31 -9.82
CA LEU A 186 15.76 11.72 -9.73
C LEU A 186 17.27 11.94 -9.84
N PRO A 187 17.74 12.98 -10.53
CA PRO A 187 19.12 13.42 -10.48
C PRO A 187 19.56 13.80 -9.05
N GLU A 188 20.85 13.86 -8.80
CA GLU A 188 21.40 14.14 -7.46
C GLU A 188 21.00 15.51 -6.92
N GLY A 189 21.06 16.56 -7.75
CA GLY A 189 20.64 17.92 -7.36
C GLY A 189 19.22 17.98 -6.83
N PRO A 190 18.19 17.59 -7.60
CA PRO A 190 16.80 17.51 -7.13
C PRO A 190 16.62 16.66 -5.88
N ARG A 191 17.35 15.55 -5.71
CA ARG A 191 17.28 14.77 -4.46
C ARG A 191 17.73 15.57 -3.26
N HIS A 192 18.87 16.28 -3.37
CA HIS A 192 19.38 17.12 -2.28
C HIS A 192 18.42 18.26 -1.93
N GLU A 193 17.73 18.84 -2.93
CA GLU A 193 16.77 19.91 -2.71
C GLU A 193 15.54 19.43 -1.93
N ILE A 194 15.02 18.24 -2.21
CA ILE A 194 13.80 17.72 -1.57
C ILE A 194 14.05 16.98 -0.25
N ASP A 195 15.28 16.51 -0.01
CA ASP A 195 15.64 15.70 1.16
C ASP A 195 15.30 16.36 2.51
N PRO A 196 15.52 17.67 2.74
CA PRO A 196 15.23 18.32 4.02
C PRO A 196 13.78 18.76 4.17
N LEU A 197 12.96 18.66 3.12
CA LEU A 197 11.64 19.27 3.10
C LEU A 197 10.63 18.52 3.98
N ILE A 198 9.74 19.29 4.60
CA ILE A 198 8.60 18.85 5.38
C ILE A 198 7.33 19.28 4.65
N VAL A 199 6.34 18.41 4.59
CA VAL A 199 5.07 18.60 3.86
C VAL A 199 3.90 18.44 4.82
N ILE A 200 2.94 19.35 4.72
CA ILE A 200 1.66 19.24 5.41
C ILE A 200 0.80 18.22 4.69
N HIS A 201 0.39 17.16 5.39
CA HIS A 201 -0.60 16.21 4.95
C HIS A 201 -1.94 16.53 5.61
N ASP A 202 -2.98 16.69 4.78
CA ASP A 202 -4.28 17.20 5.20
C ASP A 202 -5.41 16.34 4.61
N TYR A 203 -6.17 15.70 5.52
CA TYR A 203 -7.31 14.85 5.14
C TYR A 203 -8.44 15.68 4.51
N VAL A 204 -8.75 16.83 5.10
CA VAL A 204 -9.84 17.69 4.62
C VAL A 204 -9.53 18.24 3.25
N TYR A 205 -8.29 18.71 3.03
CA TYR A 205 -7.81 19.15 1.71
C TYR A 205 -8.05 18.10 0.62
N SER A 206 -7.68 16.85 0.91
CA SER A 206 -7.87 15.76 -0.04
C SER A 206 -9.34 15.44 -0.30
N ARG A 207 -10.14 15.25 0.76
CA ARG A 207 -11.53 14.79 0.64
C ARG A 207 -12.49 15.84 0.13
N SER A 208 -12.30 17.11 0.45
CA SER A 208 -13.12 18.21 -0.06
C SER A 208 -13.09 18.35 -1.58
N ARG A 209 -12.11 17.72 -2.25
CA ARG A 209 -12.02 17.67 -3.73
C ARG A 209 -13.07 16.74 -4.36
N VAL A 210 -13.67 15.84 -3.60
CA VAL A 210 -14.64 14.85 -4.09
C VAL A 210 -15.99 14.93 -3.38
N ALA A 211 -16.03 15.29 -2.10
CA ALA A 211 -17.25 15.41 -1.32
C ALA A 211 -17.07 16.35 -0.12
N PRO A 212 -18.12 16.97 0.40
CA PRO A 212 -18.07 17.71 1.65
C PRO A 212 -17.56 16.83 2.81
N VAL A 213 -16.66 17.36 3.62
CA VAL A 213 -16.16 16.68 4.82
C VAL A 213 -17.00 17.14 6.03
N LYS A 214 -17.49 16.18 6.82
CA LYS A 214 -18.22 16.49 8.07
C LYS A 214 -17.28 17.18 9.05
N GLN A 215 -17.77 18.21 9.78
CA GLN A 215 -16.97 18.98 10.73
C GLN A 215 -16.32 18.06 11.80
N SER A 216 -17.06 17.08 12.32
CA SER A 216 -16.51 16.11 13.29
C SER A 216 -15.29 15.31 12.77
N HIS A 217 -15.24 15.02 11.46
CA HIS A 217 -14.08 14.38 10.84
C HIS A 217 -12.93 15.37 10.68
N ALA A 218 -13.21 16.62 10.30
CA ALA A 218 -12.20 17.67 10.22
C ALA A 218 -11.54 17.92 11.59
N ASP A 219 -12.33 17.97 12.66
CA ASP A 219 -11.85 18.20 14.02
C ASP A 219 -11.02 17.02 14.55
N SER A 220 -11.34 15.80 14.13
CA SER A 220 -10.63 14.58 14.55
C SER A 220 -9.36 14.28 13.78
N LEU A 221 -9.16 14.93 12.62
CA LEU A 221 -8.04 14.70 11.71
C LEU A 221 -7.39 16.04 11.30
N PRO A 222 -6.74 16.75 12.24
CA PRO A 222 -6.05 17.98 11.92
C PRO A 222 -4.88 17.72 10.94
N PRO A 223 -4.47 18.71 10.13
CA PRO A 223 -3.29 18.61 9.30
C PRO A 223 -2.05 18.21 10.11
N VAL A 224 -1.18 17.40 9.53
CA VAL A 224 0.05 16.89 10.17
C VAL A 224 1.26 17.15 9.28
N GLU A 225 2.43 17.30 9.89
CA GLU A 225 3.71 17.40 9.20
C GLU A 225 4.31 16.02 8.94
N GLN A 226 4.82 15.79 7.73
CA GLN A 226 5.52 14.60 7.33
C GLN A 226 6.82 14.96 6.62
N LYS A 227 7.89 14.18 6.78
CA LYS A 227 9.05 14.32 5.89
C LYS A 227 8.64 14.08 4.45
N LEU A 228 9.09 14.93 3.53
CA LEU A 228 8.92 14.69 2.10
C LEU A 228 9.73 13.48 1.65
N VAL A 229 10.92 13.30 2.18
CA VAL A 229 11.75 12.11 1.89
C VAL A 229 11.85 11.24 3.13
N ARG A 230 11.40 9.99 2.98
CA ARG A 230 11.43 8.95 4.02
C ARG A 230 12.51 7.91 3.72
N THR A 231 13.00 7.27 4.77
CA THR A 231 13.98 6.19 4.67
C THR A 231 13.40 4.91 5.27
N ASN A 232 13.42 3.80 4.53
CA ASN A 232 13.06 2.50 5.08
C ASN A 232 14.15 2.05 6.08
N PRO A 233 13.84 1.87 7.36
CA PRO A 233 14.85 1.57 8.38
C PRO A 233 15.48 0.19 8.21
N ALA A 234 14.81 -0.76 7.54
CA ALA A 234 15.33 -2.11 7.32
C ALA A 234 16.31 -2.18 6.14
N THR A 235 16.13 -1.35 5.11
CA THR A 235 16.90 -1.43 3.85
C THR A 235 17.76 -0.20 3.58
N GLY A 236 17.51 0.92 4.25
CA GLY A 236 18.11 2.21 3.94
C GLY A 236 17.59 2.86 2.65
N ALA A 237 16.63 2.21 1.97
CA ALA A 237 16.08 2.73 0.73
C ALA A 237 15.25 4.00 0.99
N ARG A 238 15.42 5.00 0.13
CA ARG A 238 14.75 6.31 0.23
C ARG A 238 13.63 6.44 -0.79
N ASN A 239 12.60 7.18 -0.43
CA ASN A 239 11.50 7.55 -1.31
C ASN A 239 10.95 8.92 -0.94
N TYR A 240 10.29 9.60 -1.86
CA TYR A 240 9.50 10.76 -1.51
C TYR A 240 8.05 10.38 -1.19
N TYR A 241 7.44 11.15 -0.29
CA TYR A 241 6.13 10.88 0.32
C TYR A 241 5.13 11.95 -0.11
N VAL A 242 4.48 11.71 -1.25
CA VAL A 242 3.52 12.61 -1.90
C VAL A 242 2.16 11.93 -2.06
N GLY A 243 1.24 12.59 -2.72
CA GLY A 243 -0.09 12.05 -3.04
C GLY A 243 -1.20 13.03 -2.69
N SER A 244 -2.45 12.58 -2.72
CA SER A 244 -3.62 13.46 -2.60
C SER A 244 -3.71 14.21 -1.28
N HIS A 245 -3.10 13.71 -0.22
CA HIS A 245 -3.10 14.35 1.11
C HIS A 245 -1.98 15.38 1.27
N ALA A 246 -0.90 15.31 0.47
CA ALA A 246 0.20 16.25 0.49
C ALA A 246 -0.26 17.62 -0.03
N ARG A 247 -0.46 18.60 0.87
CA ARG A 247 -1.05 19.90 0.58
C ARG A 247 -0.01 20.93 0.17
N CYS A 248 0.95 21.19 1.04
CA CYS A 248 1.97 22.21 0.82
C CYS A 248 3.26 21.88 1.57
N VAL A 249 4.37 22.44 1.09
CA VAL A 249 5.68 22.39 1.76
C VAL A 249 5.70 23.44 2.87
N VAL A 250 6.19 23.05 4.04
CA VAL A 250 6.28 23.97 5.20
C VAL A 250 7.17 25.17 4.87
N GLY A 251 6.65 26.35 5.10
CA GLY A 251 7.35 27.63 4.83
C GLY A 251 7.32 28.09 3.37
N TRP A 252 6.71 27.34 2.45
CA TRP A 252 6.56 27.75 1.06
C TRP A 252 5.16 28.33 0.80
N ASN A 253 5.05 29.16 -0.24
CA ASN A 253 3.74 29.55 -0.76
C ASN A 253 3.04 28.37 -1.45
N GLU A 254 1.72 28.49 -1.65
CA GLU A 254 0.90 27.40 -2.19
C GLU A 254 1.27 27.05 -3.64
N ALA A 255 1.56 28.06 -4.47
CA ALA A 255 1.86 27.84 -5.89
C ALA A 255 3.13 27.04 -6.10
N ASP A 256 4.23 27.42 -5.42
CA ASP A 256 5.51 26.71 -5.51
C ASP A 256 5.41 25.31 -4.88
N SER A 257 4.69 25.19 -3.76
CA SER A 257 4.41 23.91 -3.12
C SER A 257 3.69 22.96 -4.08
N ARG A 258 2.63 23.43 -4.73
CA ARG A 258 1.88 22.59 -5.69
C ARG A 258 2.71 22.24 -6.90
N ALA A 259 3.49 23.17 -7.45
CA ALA A 259 4.37 22.90 -8.58
C ALA A 259 5.32 21.74 -8.28
N LEU A 260 6.02 21.77 -7.12
CA LEU A 260 6.91 20.69 -6.73
C LEU A 260 6.17 19.36 -6.49
N LEU A 261 5.11 19.38 -5.68
CA LEU A 261 4.42 18.15 -5.27
C LEU A 261 3.71 17.48 -6.45
N ASP A 262 3.17 18.26 -7.40
CA ASP A 262 2.53 17.76 -8.60
C ASP A 262 3.57 17.18 -9.59
N ASP A 263 4.75 17.81 -9.72
CA ASP A 263 5.86 17.31 -10.53
C ASP A 263 6.39 15.97 -9.99
N LEU A 264 6.63 15.88 -8.68
CA LEU A 264 7.03 14.62 -8.03
C LEU A 264 5.98 13.53 -8.20
N LEU A 265 4.70 13.87 -8.06
CA LEU A 265 3.60 12.92 -8.27
C LEU A 265 3.54 12.46 -9.72
N ALA A 266 3.65 13.37 -10.69
CA ALA A 266 3.69 13.04 -12.12
C ALA A 266 4.88 12.13 -12.44
N GLY A 267 6.06 12.42 -11.87
CA GLY A 267 7.27 11.61 -12.02
C GLY A 267 7.13 10.18 -11.45
N ALA A 268 6.30 9.99 -10.40
CA ALA A 268 6.03 8.67 -9.83
C ALA A 268 4.96 7.89 -10.60
N THR A 269 4.02 8.59 -11.25
CA THR A 269 2.80 7.98 -11.80
C THR A 269 2.82 7.91 -13.34
N ARG A 270 4.01 7.80 -13.93
CA ARG A 270 4.16 7.58 -15.37
C ARG A 270 3.49 6.26 -15.75
N ARG A 271 2.93 6.22 -16.95
CA ARG A 271 2.12 5.07 -17.41
C ARG A 271 2.90 3.75 -17.37
N GLU A 272 4.16 3.77 -17.72
CA GLU A 272 5.05 2.60 -17.74
C GLU A 272 5.42 2.09 -16.35
N ASP A 273 5.27 2.91 -15.30
CA ASP A 273 5.59 2.56 -13.91
C ASP A 273 4.38 2.02 -13.15
N ILE A 274 3.20 2.00 -13.78
CA ILE A 274 1.96 1.58 -13.11
C ILE A 274 1.81 0.06 -13.19
N TYR A 275 1.74 -0.57 -12.02
CA TYR A 275 1.23 -1.94 -11.88
C TYR A 275 -0.25 -1.89 -11.55
N SER A 276 -1.10 -2.49 -12.40
CA SER A 276 -2.55 -2.59 -12.19
C SER A 276 -2.91 -3.99 -11.70
N HIS A 277 -3.28 -4.09 -10.42
CA HIS A 277 -3.73 -5.34 -9.83
C HIS A 277 -5.20 -5.59 -10.15
N ARG A 278 -5.45 -6.61 -10.98
CA ARG A 278 -6.79 -7.11 -11.23
C ARG A 278 -7.13 -8.15 -10.17
N TRP A 279 -8.02 -7.77 -9.28
CA TRP A 279 -8.44 -8.60 -8.15
C TRP A 279 -9.11 -9.90 -8.61
N ARG A 280 -8.82 -10.96 -7.86
CA ARG A 280 -9.54 -12.23 -7.91
C ARG A 280 -10.08 -12.52 -6.51
N ARG A 281 -11.21 -13.21 -6.43
CA ARG A 281 -11.71 -13.69 -5.13
C ARG A 281 -10.66 -14.58 -4.48
N GLY A 282 -10.39 -14.33 -3.19
CA GLY A 282 -9.35 -15.01 -2.45
C GLY A 282 -7.96 -14.39 -2.55
N ASP A 283 -7.75 -13.32 -3.36
CA ASP A 283 -6.49 -12.57 -3.30
C ASP A 283 -6.38 -11.87 -1.94
N LEU A 284 -5.28 -12.11 -1.22
CA LEU A 284 -4.86 -11.26 -0.13
C LEU A 284 -3.66 -10.46 -0.60
N VAL A 285 -3.78 -9.14 -0.54
CA VAL A 285 -2.73 -8.21 -0.97
C VAL A 285 -2.23 -7.40 0.20
N ILE A 286 -0.91 -7.28 0.31
CA ILE A 286 -0.22 -6.42 1.28
C ILE A 286 0.54 -5.36 0.51
N TRP A 287 0.43 -4.09 0.91
CA TRP A 287 1.24 -3.02 0.35
C TRP A 287 1.83 -2.09 1.41
N ASP A 288 3.07 -1.66 1.15
CA ASP A 288 3.86 -0.79 2.02
C ASP A 288 3.56 0.68 1.74
N ASN A 289 2.80 1.31 2.64
CA ASN A 289 2.43 2.72 2.53
C ASN A 289 3.60 3.70 2.76
N ARG A 290 4.74 3.19 3.22
CA ARG A 290 5.94 4.04 3.36
C ARG A 290 6.46 4.49 2.00
N CYS A 291 6.31 3.66 0.95
CA CYS A 291 6.93 3.90 -0.35
C CYS A 291 6.05 3.63 -1.58
N LEU A 292 4.84 3.09 -1.42
CA LEU A 292 3.90 2.93 -2.53
C LEU A 292 2.81 3.99 -2.49
N LEU A 293 2.47 4.49 -3.68
CA LEU A 293 1.21 5.17 -3.93
C LEU A 293 0.26 4.20 -4.60
N HIS A 294 -1.02 4.32 -4.26
CA HIS A 294 -2.05 3.51 -4.89
C HIS A 294 -3.33 4.31 -5.16
N ARG A 295 -4.16 3.79 -6.06
CA ARG A 295 -5.50 4.32 -6.33
C ARG A 295 -6.44 3.22 -6.81
N GLY A 296 -7.73 3.36 -6.51
CA GLY A 296 -8.78 2.54 -7.07
C GLY A 296 -9.13 2.94 -8.51
N ARG A 297 -9.56 1.97 -9.32
CA ARG A 297 -10.23 2.22 -10.60
C ARG A 297 -11.72 2.09 -10.41
N LEU A 298 -12.46 2.87 -11.19
CA LEU A 298 -13.92 2.82 -11.19
C LEU A 298 -14.45 1.46 -11.64
N TYR A 299 -15.57 1.08 -11.10
CA TYR A 299 -16.41 -0.04 -11.55
C TYR A 299 -17.88 0.38 -11.45
N ASP A 300 -18.72 -0.29 -12.17
CA ASP A 300 -20.17 -0.04 -12.15
C ASP A 300 -20.81 -0.66 -10.89
N ALA A 301 -21.04 0.17 -9.86
CA ALA A 301 -21.63 -0.27 -8.59
C ALA A 301 -23.11 -0.66 -8.71
N ASP A 302 -23.83 -0.23 -9.76
CA ASP A 302 -25.19 -0.67 -10.03
C ASP A 302 -25.25 -2.07 -10.63
N ARG A 303 -24.17 -2.49 -11.27
CA ARG A 303 -24.07 -3.81 -11.91
C ARG A 303 -23.33 -4.82 -11.06
N TYR A 304 -22.17 -4.44 -10.48
CA TYR A 304 -21.26 -5.36 -9.84
C TYR A 304 -21.24 -5.22 -8.33
N ARG A 305 -20.92 -6.31 -7.66
CA ARG A 305 -20.69 -6.38 -6.23
C ARG A 305 -19.19 -6.33 -5.98
N ARG A 306 -18.75 -5.54 -4.97
CA ARG A 306 -17.39 -5.48 -4.51
C ARG A 306 -17.36 -5.48 -2.99
N ARG A 307 -16.72 -6.47 -2.40
CA ARG A 307 -16.49 -6.56 -0.95
C ARG A 307 -15.07 -6.99 -0.68
N MET A 308 -14.29 -6.05 -0.18
CA MET A 308 -12.92 -6.27 0.31
C MET A 308 -12.91 -6.07 1.81
N ARG A 309 -12.19 -6.91 2.54
CA ARG A 309 -11.93 -6.70 3.96
C ARG A 309 -10.51 -6.19 4.12
N GLN A 310 -10.35 -5.08 4.82
CA GLN A 310 -9.08 -4.38 4.94
C GLN A 310 -8.70 -4.17 6.40
N THR A 311 -7.45 -4.47 6.73
CA THR A 311 -6.78 -4.10 7.98
C THR A 311 -5.57 -3.22 7.64
N ARG A 312 -5.18 -2.38 8.59
CA ARG A 312 -3.98 -1.56 8.48
C ARG A 312 -3.09 -1.79 9.69
N ILE A 313 -1.79 -1.66 9.51
CA ILE A 313 -0.79 -1.73 10.56
C ILE A 313 -0.18 -0.36 10.75
N ARG A 314 -0.22 0.12 11.98
CA ARG A 314 0.35 1.40 12.37
C ARG A 314 1.86 1.43 12.15
N GLY A 315 2.40 2.58 11.74
CA GLY A 315 3.84 2.83 11.70
C GLY A 315 4.48 2.86 13.08
N ALA A 316 5.80 2.78 13.12
CA ALA A 316 6.55 2.76 14.38
C ALA A 316 6.58 4.11 15.11
N GLY A 317 6.42 5.21 14.37
CA GLY A 317 6.46 6.58 14.92
C GLY A 317 6.19 7.64 13.86
N SER A 318 6.29 8.91 14.25
CA SER A 318 6.21 10.05 13.35
C SER A 318 7.36 10.03 12.35
N THR A 319 7.08 10.38 11.09
CA THR A 319 8.13 10.46 10.05
C THR A 319 9.18 11.51 10.36
N LEU A 320 8.87 12.49 11.19
CA LEU A 320 9.82 13.54 11.60
C LEU A 320 10.99 12.98 12.45
N GLN A 321 10.82 11.76 12.98
CA GLN A 321 11.83 11.05 13.79
C GLN A 321 12.65 10.03 12.98
N GLU A 322 12.35 9.85 11.69
CA GLU A 322 13.10 8.96 10.79
C GLU A 322 14.49 9.47 10.45
#